data_a6478b6170fdfd40b7c94f042c7ecaec
#
_entry.id   a6478b6170fdfd40b7c94f042c7ecaec
#
_cell.length_a   1.000
_cell.length_b   1.000
_cell.length_c   1.000
_cell.angle_alpha   90.00
_cell.angle_beta   90.00
_cell.angle_gamma   90.00
#
_symmetry.space_group_name_H-M   'P 1'
#
loop_
_entity.id
_entity.type
_entity.pdbx_description
1 polymer ?
#
loop_
_entity_poly.entity_id
_entity_poly.type
_entity_poly.pdbx_seq_one_letter_code
_entity_poly.pdbx_strand_id
1 'polypeptide(L)'
;MHWLITIIVNLALVALPSGEPTKSPQAWDARSINWQKLDSDGTKWAILEGRSDVPGEAFTYAAFIPAGFHDFHSHGSDARVAVVQGVLKVSFGDTLDLEHLKPYPVGTFLYVPANAKHTMAADEDTIIIGTAAGPWHTHHPEEHR
;
A
#
# COMPACT_ATOMS: atom_id res chain seq x y z
N MET A 1 17.74 34.49 -67.58
CA MET A 1 17.97 33.13 -67.05
C MET A 1 17.77 33.20 -65.55
N HIS A 2 16.60 32.76 -65.04
CA HIS A 2 16.28 32.77 -63.61
C HIS A 2 16.38 31.33 -63.11
N TRP A 3 17.28 31.09 -62.19
CA TRP A 3 17.42 29.78 -61.53
C TRP A 3 16.48 29.74 -60.30
N LEU A 4 15.48 28.90 -60.37
CA LEU A 4 14.62 28.58 -59.23
C LEU A 4 15.33 27.52 -58.38
N ILE A 5 15.72 27.88 -57.15
CA ILE A 5 16.28 26.97 -56.18
C ILE A 5 15.06 26.35 -55.40
N THR A 6 14.78 25.09 -55.67
CA THR A 6 13.79 24.36 -54.93
C THR A 6 14.40 23.85 -53.62
N ILE A 7 13.99 24.43 -52.50
CA ILE A 7 14.37 23.96 -51.15
C ILE A 7 13.43 22.79 -50.79
N ILE A 8 13.99 21.58 -50.78
CA ILE A 8 13.27 20.40 -50.24
C ILE A 8 13.47 20.39 -48.74
N VAL A 9 12.41 20.72 -47.97
CA VAL A 9 12.38 20.56 -46.54
C VAL A 9 12.04 19.11 -46.22
N ASN A 10 13.05 18.33 -45.84
CA ASN A 10 12.84 17.00 -45.28
C ASN A 10 12.27 17.11 -43.87
N LEU A 11 10.96 16.91 -43.75
CA LEU A 11 10.32 16.78 -42.45
C LEU A 11 10.59 15.35 -41.93
N ALA A 12 11.61 15.18 -41.09
CA ALA A 12 11.85 13.94 -40.39
C ALA A 12 10.76 13.77 -39.34
N LEU A 13 9.84 12.85 -39.60
CA LEU A 13 8.83 12.41 -38.63
C LEU A 13 9.56 11.63 -37.51
N VAL A 14 9.86 12.29 -36.41
CA VAL A 14 10.37 11.62 -35.21
C VAL A 14 9.19 10.84 -34.61
N ALA A 15 9.19 9.55 -34.86
CA ALA A 15 8.26 8.65 -34.15
C ALA A 15 8.62 8.67 -32.66
N LEU A 16 7.76 9.26 -31.86
CA LEU A 16 7.84 9.12 -30.39
C LEU A 16 7.62 7.62 -30.06
N PRO A 17 8.44 7.02 -29.19
CA PRO A 17 8.19 5.66 -28.74
C PRO A 17 6.86 5.63 -27.97
N SER A 18 5.81 5.24 -28.62
CA SER A 18 4.52 4.90 -28.02
C SER A 18 4.66 3.52 -27.39
N GLY A 19 4.93 3.48 -26.10
CA GLY A 19 4.98 2.23 -25.36
C GLY A 19 5.34 2.49 -23.91
N GLU A 20 4.38 2.96 -23.10
CA GLU A 20 4.46 2.64 -21.68
C GLU A 20 4.48 1.11 -21.57
N PRO A 21 5.38 0.53 -20.72
CA PRO A 21 5.35 -0.91 -20.49
C PRO A 21 3.98 -1.28 -19.96
N THR A 22 3.19 -1.98 -20.74
CA THR A 22 1.88 -2.46 -20.32
C THR A 22 2.11 -3.46 -19.19
N LYS A 23 1.73 -3.09 -17.95
CA LYS A 23 1.73 -4.01 -16.81
C LYS A 23 0.82 -5.18 -17.17
N SER A 24 1.31 -6.42 -17.00
CA SER A 24 0.50 -7.61 -17.21
C SER A 24 -0.55 -7.74 -16.11
N PRO A 25 -1.77 -8.23 -16.40
CA PRO A 25 -2.75 -8.56 -15.39
C PRO A 25 -2.18 -9.55 -14.37
N GLN A 26 -2.43 -9.32 -13.09
CA GLN A 26 -1.98 -10.17 -11.99
C GLN A 26 -3.16 -10.43 -11.04
N ALA A 27 -3.14 -11.58 -10.37
CA ALA A 27 -4.13 -11.95 -9.38
C ALA A 27 -3.45 -12.66 -8.20
N TRP A 28 -3.91 -12.34 -7.01
CA TRP A 28 -3.45 -12.97 -5.76
C TRP A 28 -4.66 -13.44 -4.97
N ASP A 29 -4.57 -14.62 -4.38
CA ASP A 29 -5.46 -15.03 -3.28
C ASP A 29 -4.67 -15.10 -1.96
N ALA A 30 -5.39 -15.09 -0.83
CA ALA A 30 -4.75 -15.05 0.50
C ALA A 30 -3.77 -16.22 0.76
N ARG A 31 -3.92 -17.35 0.05
CA ARG A 31 -3.07 -18.55 0.20
C ARG A 31 -1.84 -18.51 -0.70
N SER A 32 -1.85 -17.68 -1.74
CA SER A 32 -0.78 -17.60 -2.76
C SER A 32 0.12 -16.38 -2.58
N ILE A 33 -0.05 -15.58 -1.52
CA ILE A 33 0.80 -14.41 -1.27
C ILE A 33 2.23 -14.87 -0.97
N ASN A 34 3.17 -14.36 -1.75
CA ASN A 34 4.60 -14.56 -1.51
C ASN A 34 5.08 -13.54 -0.47
N TRP A 35 5.06 -13.92 0.81
CA TRP A 35 5.47 -13.07 1.91
C TRP A 35 6.96 -12.74 1.83
N GLN A 36 7.30 -11.46 1.74
CA GLN A 36 8.67 -10.97 1.55
C GLN A 36 9.36 -10.62 2.87
N LYS A 37 8.60 -10.22 3.87
CA LYS A 37 9.07 -9.90 5.21
C LYS A 37 8.27 -10.67 6.24
N LEU A 38 8.97 -11.30 7.19
CA LEU A 38 8.41 -12.00 8.33
C LEU A 38 9.05 -11.41 9.59
N ASP A 39 8.23 -10.82 10.45
CA ASP A 39 8.69 -10.21 11.68
C ASP A 39 8.61 -11.18 12.86
N SER A 40 9.41 -10.94 13.91
CA SER A 40 9.49 -11.81 15.09
C SER A 40 8.19 -11.86 15.91
N ASP A 41 7.30 -10.89 15.74
CA ASP A 41 5.96 -10.84 16.33
C ASP A 41 4.91 -11.67 15.57
N GLY A 42 5.32 -12.33 14.48
CA GLY A 42 4.48 -13.16 13.64
C GLY A 42 3.78 -12.42 12.50
N THR A 43 3.91 -11.11 12.41
CA THR A 43 3.38 -10.35 11.28
C THR A 43 4.15 -10.65 9.99
N LYS A 44 3.47 -10.54 8.85
CA LYS A 44 4.08 -10.74 7.53
C LYS A 44 3.65 -9.62 6.61
N TRP A 45 4.53 -9.27 5.68
CA TRP A 45 4.33 -8.21 4.71
C TRP A 45 4.75 -8.63 3.32
N ALA A 46 4.03 -8.18 2.32
CA ALA A 46 4.39 -8.35 0.91
C ALA A 46 3.94 -7.14 0.08
N ILE A 47 4.78 -6.70 -0.84
CA ILE A 47 4.39 -5.80 -1.92
C ILE A 47 3.80 -6.67 -3.04
N LEU A 48 2.56 -6.42 -3.41
CA LEU A 48 1.87 -7.10 -4.49
C LEU A 48 2.09 -6.40 -5.83
N GLU A 49 2.11 -5.06 -5.83
CA GLU A 49 2.28 -4.24 -7.02
C GLU A 49 2.85 -2.87 -6.64
N GLY A 50 3.65 -2.27 -7.53
CA GLY A 50 4.26 -0.95 -7.32
C GLY A 50 5.47 -0.98 -6.40
N ARG A 51 5.88 0.21 -5.90
CA ARG A 51 7.07 0.40 -5.08
C ARG A 51 6.77 1.30 -3.89
N SER A 52 6.99 0.80 -2.70
CA SER A 52 6.72 1.53 -1.45
C SER A 52 7.79 2.55 -1.06
N ASP A 53 8.94 2.54 -1.72
CA ASP A 53 10.10 3.40 -1.45
C ASP A 53 10.17 4.64 -2.36
N VAL A 54 9.34 4.72 -3.40
CA VAL A 54 9.38 5.80 -4.39
C VAL A 54 8.35 6.88 -4.06
N PRO A 55 8.77 8.14 -3.91
CA PRO A 55 7.86 9.23 -3.62
C PRO A 55 6.76 9.38 -4.68
N GLY A 56 5.50 9.40 -4.21
CA GLY A 56 4.31 9.57 -5.05
C GLY A 56 3.90 8.34 -5.88
N GLU A 57 4.70 7.27 -5.90
CA GLU A 57 4.31 6.04 -6.58
C GLU A 57 3.28 5.29 -5.77
N ALA A 58 2.16 4.93 -6.42
CA ALA A 58 1.16 4.07 -5.80
C ALA A 58 1.67 2.63 -5.72
N PHE A 59 1.39 1.98 -4.60
CA PHE A 59 1.70 0.56 -4.41
C PHE A 59 0.58 -0.16 -3.68
N THR A 60 0.50 -1.47 -3.90
CA THR A 60 -0.42 -2.37 -3.22
C THR A 60 0.37 -3.37 -2.39
N TYR A 61 -0.06 -3.57 -1.15
CA TYR A 61 0.57 -4.49 -0.21
C TYR A 61 -0.43 -5.45 0.40
N ALA A 62 0.07 -6.57 0.90
CA ALA A 62 -0.63 -7.44 1.81
C ALA A 62 0.06 -7.43 3.18
N ALA A 63 -0.73 -7.49 4.24
CA ALA A 63 -0.23 -7.70 5.59
C ALA A 63 -1.00 -8.84 6.25
N PHE A 64 -0.26 -9.75 6.89
CA PHE A 64 -0.78 -10.79 7.77
C PHE A 64 -0.60 -10.36 9.22
N ILE A 65 -1.68 -10.43 9.97
CA ILE A 65 -1.77 -10.03 11.37
C ILE A 65 -2.19 -11.28 12.15
N PRO A 66 -1.30 -11.86 12.98
CA PRO A 66 -1.62 -13.10 13.71
C PRO A 66 -2.63 -12.86 14.83
N ALA A 67 -3.33 -13.92 15.22
CA ALA A 67 -4.23 -13.91 16.36
C ALA A 67 -3.52 -13.43 17.63
N GLY A 68 -4.15 -12.52 18.38
CA GLY A 68 -3.59 -11.93 19.61
C GLY A 68 -2.64 -10.75 19.39
N PHE A 69 -2.33 -10.41 18.16
CA PHE A 69 -1.49 -9.23 17.85
C PHE A 69 -2.23 -7.92 18.15
N HIS A 70 -1.50 -6.94 18.64
CA HIS A 70 -1.93 -5.54 18.68
C HIS A 70 -0.73 -4.62 18.51
N ASP A 71 -0.97 -3.45 17.93
CA ASP A 71 0.04 -2.44 17.70
C ASP A 71 -0.58 -1.04 17.68
N PHE A 72 0.19 -0.02 18.12
CA PHE A 72 -0.21 1.38 18.10
C PHE A 72 0.76 2.17 17.22
N HIS A 73 0.25 2.73 16.14
CA HIS A 73 1.08 3.39 15.15
C HIS A 73 0.32 4.42 14.30
N SER A 74 1.06 5.06 13.40
CA SER A 74 0.53 5.87 12.30
C SER A 74 1.36 5.63 11.02
N HIS A 75 0.87 6.12 9.89
CA HIS A 75 1.57 6.04 8.61
C HIS A 75 1.80 7.42 8.02
N GLY A 76 2.91 7.61 7.30
CA GLY A 76 3.23 8.87 6.63
C GLY A 76 2.37 9.18 5.40
N SER A 77 1.61 8.20 4.90
CA SER A 77 0.74 8.34 3.73
C SER A 77 -0.67 7.83 4.05
N ASP A 78 -1.65 8.29 3.28
CA ASP A 78 -3.00 7.72 3.32
C ASP A 78 -2.98 6.23 2.98
N ALA A 79 -3.67 5.42 3.76
CA ALA A 79 -3.89 4.00 3.48
C ALA A 79 -5.35 3.72 3.14
N ARG A 80 -5.56 2.87 2.16
CA ARG A 80 -6.86 2.31 1.77
C ARG A 80 -6.79 0.82 1.95
N VAL A 81 -7.52 0.29 2.91
CA VAL A 81 -7.36 -1.08 3.42
C VAL A 81 -8.64 -1.86 3.22
N ALA A 82 -8.54 -3.04 2.62
CA ALA A 82 -9.62 -4.03 2.54
C ALA A 82 -9.28 -5.24 3.41
N VAL A 83 -10.23 -5.69 4.22
CA VAL A 83 -10.11 -6.94 5.00
C VAL A 83 -10.50 -8.10 4.09
N VAL A 84 -9.56 -9.02 3.84
CA VAL A 84 -9.76 -10.16 2.92
C VAL A 84 -9.80 -11.51 3.64
N GLN A 85 -9.36 -11.56 4.91
CA GLN A 85 -9.48 -12.72 5.80
C GLN A 85 -9.57 -12.25 7.25
N GLY A 86 -10.34 -12.93 8.08
CA GLY A 86 -10.45 -12.65 9.50
C GLY A 86 -11.21 -11.36 9.83
N VAL A 87 -10.90 -10.77 10.97
CA VAL A 87 -11.51 -9.53 11.48
C VAL A 87 -10.41 -8.59 11.96
N LEU A 88 -10.25 -7.46 11.26
CA LEU A 88 -9.38 -6.39 11.73
C LEU A 88 -10.12 -5.57 12.80
N LYS A 89 -9.45 -5.25 13.90
CA LYS A 89 -9.96 -4.33 14.92
C LYS A 89 -9.15 -3.07 14.94
N VAL A 90 -9.80 -1.90 14.98
CA VAL A 90 -9.13 -0.60 15.00
C VAL A 90 -9.84 0.36 15.94
N SER A 91 -9.04 1.12 16.71
CA SER A 91 -9.47 2.35 17.38
C SER A 91 -8.57 3.50 16.96
N PHE A 92 -9.14 4.69 16.78
CA PHE A 92 -8.40 5.91 16.44
C PHE A 92 -8.27 6.81 17.68
N GLY A 93 -7.08 7.33 17.91
CA GLY A 93 -6.79 8.21 19.07
C GLY A 93 -5.29 8.41 19.25
N ASP A 94 -4.93 9.19 20.27
CA ASP A 94 -3.54 9.58 20.52
C ASP A 94 -2.77 8.58 21.40
N THR A 95 -3.42 7.56 21.93
CA THR A 95 -2.84 6.54 22.80
C THR A 95 -3.29 5.15 22.39
N LEU A 96 -2.54 4.13 22.83
CA LEU A 96 -2.96 2.73 22.71
C LEU A 96 -4.31 2.54 23.40
N ASP A 97 -5.31 2.06 22.65
CA ASP A 97 -6.67 1.85 23.15
C ASP A 97 -7.20 0.49 22.70
N LEU A 98 -7.14 -0.48 23.60
CA LEU A 98 -7.65 -1.83 23.40
C LEU A 98 -9.12 -2.00 23.83
N GLU A 99 -9.68 -1.02 24.55
CA GLU A 99 -11.05 -1.10 25.09
C GLU A 99 -12.11 -0.68 24.07
N HIS A 100 -11.78 0.26 23.18
CA HIS A 100 -12.71 0.83 22.20
C HIS A 100 -12.45 0.36 20.77
N LEU A 101 -11.80 -0.79 20.62
CA LEU A 101 -11.56 -1.39 19.30
C LEU A 101 -12.87 -1.72 18.58
N LYS A 102 -13.03 -1.17 17.39
CA LYS A 102 -14.15 -1.47 16.50
C LYS A 102 -13.79 -2.59 15.55
N PRO A 103 -14.59 -3.67 15.44
CA PRO A 103 -14.32 -4.77 14.53
C PRO A 103 -14.73 -4.45 13.08
N TYR A 104 -13.88 -4.88 12.14
CA TYR A 104 -14.07 -4.76 10.71
C TYR A 104 -13.90 -6.14 10.06
N PRO A 105 -15.00 -6.84 9.72
CA PRO A 105 -14.95 -8.17 9.13
C PRO A 105 -14.54 -8.12 7.64
N VAL A 106 -14.35 -9.32 7.05
CA VAL A 106 -14.12 -9.48 5.61
C VAL A 106 -15.16 -8.70 4.79
N GLY A 107 -14.69 -8.04 3.73
CA GLY A 107 -15.49 -7.17 2.88
C GLY A 107 -15.55 -5.72 3.35
N THR A 108 -14.98 -5.39 4.50
CA THR A 108 -14.85 -4.00 4.96
C THR A 108 -13.72 -3.31 4.22
N PHE A 109 -13.96 -2.04 3.86
CA PHE A 109 -12.97 -1.10 3.36
C PHE A 109 -12.79 0.02 4.37
N LEU A 110 -11.52 0.33 4.74
CA LEU A 110 -11.16 1.43 5.61
C LEU A 110 -10.30 2.45 4.86
N TYR A 111 -10.56 3.71 5.11
CA TYR A 111 -9.65 4.79 4.76
C TYR A 111 -8.98 5.29 6.05
N VAL A 112 -7.64 5.24 6.07
CA VAL A 112 -6.82 5.71 7.19
C VAL A 112 -6.00 6.89 6.68
N PRO A 113 -6.30 8.13 7.13
CA PRO A 113 -5.57 9.31 6.72
C PRO A 113 -4.09 9.25 7.13
N ALA A 114 -3.22 9.91 6.39
CA ALA A 114 -1.83 10.12 6.77
C ALA A 114 -1.75 10.69 8.20
N ASN A 115 -0.82 10.17 8.99
CA ASN A 115 -0.55 10.55 10.38
C ASN A 115 -1.69 10.31 11.38
N ALA A 116 -2.81 9.71 10.96
CA ALA A 116 -3.85 9.29 11.91
C ALA A 116 -3.32 8.16 12.80
N LYS A 117 -3.14 8.45 14.09
CA LYS A 117 -2.71 7.46 15.07
C LYS A 117 -3.86 6.49 15.35
N HIS A 118 -3.55 5.22 15.42
CA HIS A 118 -4.54 4.18 15.67
C HIS A 118 -3.95 2.95 16.33
N THR A 119 -4.79 2.28 17.11
CA THR A 119 -4.52 0.94 17.60
C THR A 119 -5.10 -0.05 16.62
N MET A 120 -4.31 -1.02 16.20
CA MET A 120 -4.70 -2.15 15.37
C MET A 120 -4.59 -3.44 16.18
N ALA A 121 -5.55 -4.34 16.03
CA ALA A 121 -5.52 -5.65 16.70
C ALA A 121 -6.27 -6.71 15.90
N ALA A 122 -5.99 -7.99 16.20
CA ALA A 122 -6.70 -9.13 15.63
C ALA A 122 -6.85 -10.24 16.69
N ASP A 123 -8.04 -10.81 16.83
CA ASP A 123 -8.27 -11.98 17.70
C ASP A 123 -8.07 -13.31 16.96
N GLU A 124 -8.06 -13.26 15.64
CA GLU A 124 -7.85 -14.39 14.75
C GLU A 124 -6.90 -13.97 13.61
N ASP A 125 -6.30 -14.95 12.94
CA ASP A 125 -5.41 -14.70 11.81
C ASP A 125 -6.11 -13.89 10.73
N THR A 126 -5.64 -12.67 10.52
CA THR A 126 -6.27 -11.65 9.67
C THR A 126 -5.33 -11.27 8.54
N ILE A 127 -5.87 -11.13 7.33
CA ILE A 127 -5.14 -10.60 6.17
C ILE A 127 -5.87 -9.37 5.64
N ILE A 128 -5.09 -8.34 5.42
CA ILE A 128 -5.52 -7.11 4.76
C ILE A 128 -4.76 -6.89 3.46
N ILE A 129 -5.43 -6.29 2.49
CA ILE A 129 -4.81 -5.73 1.28
C ILE A 129 -4.95 -4.22 1.36
N GLY A 130 -3.84 -3.52 1.23
CA GLY A 130 -3.83 -2.06 1.28
C GLY A 130 -3.23 -1.43 0.05
N THR A 131 -3.66 -0.20 -0.24
CA THR A 131 -3.05 0.69 -1.26
C THR A 131 -2.62 1.98 -0.59
N ALA A 132 -1.43 2.45 -0.91
CA ALA A 132 -0.88 3.72 -0.44
C ALA A 132 0.05 4.33 -1.49
N ALA A 133 0.62 5.49 -1.21
CA ALA A 133 1.70 6.08 -2.00
C ALA A 133 3.00 6.08 -1.20
N GLY A 134 4.12 5.84 -1.88
CA GLY A 134 5.45 5.92 -1.27
C GLY A 134 5.89 7.38 -0.97
N PRO A 135 6.93 7.57 -0.14
CA PRO A 135 7.59 6.53 0.65
C PRO A 135 6.73 6.09 1.83
N TRP A 136 6.67 4.77 2.07
CA TRP A 136 5.89 4.21 3.17
C TRP A 136 6.73 4.08 4.43
N HIS A 137 6.22 4.65 5.50
CA HIS A 137 6.81 4.54 6.84
C HIS A 137 5.72 4.29 7.87
N THR A 138 5.91 3.27 8.69
CA THR A 138 5.13 3.08 9.92
C THR A 138 5.86 3.78 11.05
N HIS A 139 5.15 4.66 11.75
CA HIS A 139 5.68 5.40 12.87
C HIS A 139 5.03 4.91 14.17
N HIS A 140 5.85 4.36 15.06
CA HIS A 140 5.44 3.97 16.40
C HIS A 140 5.77 5.13 17.36
N PRO A 141 4.75 5.77 17.95
CA PRO A 141 5.02 6.75 18.99
C PRO A 141 5.82 6.11 20.12
N GLU A 142 6.87 6.76 20.59
CA GLU A 142 7.65 6.25 21.72
C GLU A 142 6.74 6.06 22.91
N GLU A 143 6.71 4.84 23.45
CA GLU A 143 6.14 4.61 24.77
C GLU A 143 6.98 5.43 25.76
N HIS A 144 6.40 6.46 26.34
CA HIS A 144 7.01 7.14 27.47
C HIS A 144 7.15 6.13 28.59
N ARG A 145 8.36 5.58 28.75
CA ARG A 145 8.74 4.74 29.88
C ARG A 145 8.79 5.56 31.17
#